data_5d0759a415ecd38f89dffff961b18253
#
_entry.id   5d0759a415ecd38f89dffff961b18253
#
_cell.length_a   1.000
_cell.length_b   1.000
_cell.length_c   1.000
_cell.angle_alpha   90.00
_cell.angle_beta   90.00
_cell.angle_gamma   90.00
#
_symmetry.space_group_name_H-M   'P 1'
#
loop_
_entity.id
_entity.type
_entity.pdbx_description
1 polymer ?
#
loop_
_entity_poly.entity_id
_entity_poly.type
_entity_poly.pdbx_seq_one_letter_code
_entity_poly.pdbx_strand_id
1 'polypeptide(L)'
;LAVRGLTLPNGMTSLTFLFKPKFEDLSASAVVLALGHSFFTLSLGMGTMITYGSYLKRNENLLNSALWVIGLDTIIALLAGVAIFSTVFALGADPAEGAGLIFVVLPSIFPQIPGGQIWGTLFFVILFMAALTSAISILEVVTAYFIDQKGWSRIRSTIMFGGIITVVGIFCSLSLGGNLNITWFLGMSFFDFMDYLSSKYMLPIGGMLMAIFIIKRWSVDEFVKELHTGMNSTKISSQLVTILLSIGALVVGFIILN
;
A
#
# COMPACT_ATOMS: atom_id res chain seq x y z
N LEU A 1 17.27 -5.91 11.23
CA LEU A 1 16.86 -4.55 11.69
C LEU A 1 15.94 -4.64 12.91
N ALA A 2 14.79 -5.33 12.83
CA ALA A 2 13.84 -5.44 13.95
C ALA A 2 14.50 -5.96 15.25
N VAL A 3 15.22 -7.09 15.16
CA VAL A 3 15.96 -7.64 16.32
C VAL A 3 16.95 -6.64 16.90
N ARG A 4 17.70 -5.92 16.04
CA ARG A 4 18.65 -4.89 16.50
C ARG A 4 17.93 -3.72 17.17
N GLY A 5 16.81 -3.27 16.60
CA GLY A 5 15.98 -2.21 17.18
C GLY A 5 15.52 -2.56 18.60
N LEU A 6 15.01 -3.78 18.80
CA LEU A 6 14.56 -4.26 20.12
C LEU A 6 15.67 -4.33 21.19
N THR A 7 16.92 -4.47 20.78
CA THR A 7 18.07 -4.46 21.71
C THR A 7 18.53 -3.05 22.11
N LEU A 8 17.98 -2.00 21.52
CA LEU A 8 18.26 -0.61 21.90
C LEU A 8 17.54 -0.24 23.21
N PRO A 9 18.04 0.76 23.96
CA PRO A 9 17.33 1.30 25.10
C PRO A 9 15.90 1.69 24.70
N ASN A 10 14.90 1.38 25.51
CA ASN A 10 13.47 1.61 25.23
C ASN A 10 12.92 0.98 23.93
N GLY A 11 13.71 0.19 23.19
CA GLY A 11 13.27 -0.44 21.94
C GLY A 11 12.05 -1.36 22.13
N MET A 12 11.92 -2.00 23.30
CA MET A 12 10.77 -2.86 23.63
C MET A 12 9.45 -2.09 23.74
N THR A 13 9.48 -0.76 23.92
CA THR A 13 8.27 0.08 23.94
C THR A 13 7.52 0.02 22.61
N SER A 14 8.24 -0.24 21.51
CA SER A 14 7.65 -0.44 20.19
C SER A 14 6.65 -1.59 20.14
N LEU A 15 6.92 -2.69 20.83
CA LEU A 15 5.99 -3.82 20.90
C LEU A 15 4.70 -3.45 21.63
N THR A 16 4.83 -2.70 22.74
CA THR A 16 3.67 -2.20 23.46
C THR A 16 2.86 -1.21 22.59
N PHE A 17 3.54 -0.34 21.87
CA PHE A 17 2.91 0.61 20.96
C PHE A 17 2.14 -0.08 19.82
N LEU A 18 2.73 -1.09 19.19
CA LEU A 18 2.15 -1.79 18.05
C LEU A 18 1.07 -2.81 18.44
N PHE A 19 1.26 -3.53 19.56
CA PHE A 19 0.45 -4.71 19.87
C PHE A 19 -0.47 -4.54 21.08
N LYS A 20 -0.31 -3.48 21.88
CA LYS A 20 -1.24 -3.21 22.99
C LYS A 20 -2.42 -2.39 22.46
N PRO A 21 -3.62 -2.96 22.32
CA PRO A 21 -4.77 -2.24 21.78
C PRO A 21 -5.21 -1.15 22.76
N LYS A 22 -5.49 0.03 22.21
CA LYS A 22 -6.11 1.16 22.91
C LYS A 22 -7.53 1.30 22.37
N PHE A 23 -8.46 0.59 22.96
CA PHE A 23 -9.87 0.61 22.52
C PHE A 23 -10.53 1.98 22.65
N GLU A 24 -10.01 2.84 23.52
CA GLU A 24 -10.45 4.22 23.71
C GLU A 24 -10.21 5.09 22.47
N ASP A 25 -9.15 4.79 21.69
CA ASP A 25 -8.79 5.50 20.47
C ASP A 25 -9.50 4.93 19.23
N LEU A 26 -10.22 3.82 19.36
CA LEU A 26 -10.90 3.14 18.25
C LEU A 26 -12.20 3.87 17.88
N SER A 27 -12.09 4.84 17.00
CA SER A 27 -13.23 5.58 16.44
C SER A 27 -13.67 5.01 15.09
N ALA A 28 -14.88 5.35 14.65
CA ALA A 28 -15.34 4.99 13.31
C ALA A 28 -14.41 5.57 12.22
N SER A 29 -13.87 6.76 12.42
CA SER A 29 -12.90 7.37 11.50
C SER A 29 -11.57 6.61 11.46
N ALA A 30 -11.09 6.06 12.57
CA ALA A 30 -9.90 5.22 12.60
C ALA A 30 -10.09 3.93 11.78
N VAL A 31 -11.26 3.30 11.88
CA VAL A 31 -11.60 2.11 11.08
C VAL A 31 -11.65 2.44 9.58
N VAL A 32 -12.28 3.57 9.22
CA VAL A 32 -12.35 4.07 7.84
C VAL A 32 -10.94 4.32 7.28
N LEU A 33 -10.07 4.96 8.07
CA LEU A 33 -8.68 5.22 7.67
C LEU A 33 -7.89 3.92 7.48
N ALA A 34 -8.04 2.95 8.38
CA ALA A 34 -7.39 1.64 8.28
C ALA A 34 -7.84 0.86 7.03
N LEU A 35 -9.14 0.92 6.70
CA LEU A 35 -9.67 0.32 5.47
C LEU A 35 -9.12 1.01 4.22
N GLY A 36 -9.08 2.34 4.19
CA GLY A 36 -8.47 3.09 3.09
C GLY A 36 -6.99 2.72 2.91
N HIS A 37 -6.24 2.62 4.02
CA HIS A 37 -4.86 2.19 3.99
C HIS A 37 -4.69 0.76 3.46
N SER A 38 -5.60 -0.15 3.78
CA SER A 38 -5.55 -1.53 3.27
C SER A 38 -5.68 -1.61 1.74
N PHE A 39 -6.43 -0.70 1.11
CA PHE A 39 -6.48 -0.61 -0.35
C PHE A 39 -5.13 -0.24 -0.96
N PHE A 40 -4.41 0.65 -0.30
CA PHE A 40 -3.09 1.07 -0.75
C PHE A 40 -2.07 -0.06 -0.61
N THR A 41 -1.94 -0.65 0.57
CA THR A 41 -0.91 -1.67 0.86
C THR A 41 -1.11 -2.96 0.05
N LEU A 42 -2.37 -3.38 -0.15
CA LEU A 42 -2.71 -4.55 -0.97
C LEU A 42 -2.84 -4.24 -2.47
N SER A 43 -2.53 -3.00 -2.88
CA SER A 43 -2.62 -2.54 -4.28
C SER A 43 -4.00 -2.76 -4.90
N LEU A 44 -5.07 -2.59 -4.11
CA LEU A 44 -6.45 -2.73 -4.56
C LEU A 44 -6.93 -1.42 -5.21
N GLY A 45 -7.83 -1.52 -6.19
CA GLY A 45 -8.44 -0.36 -6.83
C GLY A 45 -7.58 0.35 -7.90
N MET A 46 -6.28 0.06 -8.00
CA MET A 46 -5.36 0.68 -8.97
C MET A 46 -5.08 -0.19 -10.21
N GLY A 47 -5.68 -1.37 -10.32
CA GLY A 47 -5.49 -2.26 -11.46
C GLY A 47 -4.31 -3.23 -11.36
N THR A 48 -3.41 -3.08 -10.40
CA THR A 48 -2.21 -3.92 -10.24
C THR A 48 -2.56 -5.41 -10.10
N MET A 49 -3.53 -5.73 -9.25
CA MET A 49 -3.98 -7.11 -9.06
C MET A 49 -4.63 -7.70 -10.30
N ILE A 50 -5.33 -6.89 -11.12
CA ILE A 50 -5.88 -7.33 -12.40
C ILE A 50 -4.75 -7.66 -13.38
N THR A 51 -3.79 -6.75 -13.51
CA THR A 51 -2.65 -6.91 -14.41
C THR A 51 -1.82 -8.15 -14.04
N TYR A 52 -1.48 -8.32 -12.77
CA TYR A 52 -0.73 -9.49 -12.32
C TYR A 52 -1.55 -10.79 -12.40
N GLY A 53 -2.85 -10.73 -12.09
CA GLY A 53 -3.76 -11.84 -12.26
C GLY A 53 -3.81 -12.33 -13.72
N SER A 54 -3.71 -11.43 -14.69
CA SER A 54 -3.69 -11.79 -16.13
C SER A 54 -2.43 -12.57 -16.55
N TYR A 55 -1.35 -12.51 -15.77
CA TYR A 55 -0.11 -13.23 -16.03
C TYR A 55 -0.07 -14.61 -15.36
N LEU A 56 -1.01 -14.91 -14.47
CA LEU A 56 -1.07 -16.19 -13.79
C LEU A 56 -1.51 -17.32 -14.73
N LYS A 57 -1.01 -18.51 -14.47
CA LYS A 57 -1.44 -19.71 -15.20
C LYS A 57 -2.84 -20.13 -14.71
N ARG A 58 -3.62 -20.74 -15.61
CA ARG A 58 -4.99 -21.18 -15.31
C ARG A 58 -5.13 -22.22 -14.19
N ASN A 59 -4.06 -22.93 -13.87
CA ASN A 59 -4.05 -23.93 -12.79
C ASN A 59 -3.59 -23.40 -11.43
N GLU A 60 -3.32 -22.11 -11.32
CA GLU A 60 -2.94 -21.50 -10.05
C GLU A 60 -4.14 -21.34 -9.11
N ASN A 61 -3.90 -21.62 -7.84
CA ASN A 61 -4.92 -21.43 -6.80
C ASN A 61 -4.97 -19.95 -6.37
N LEU A 62 -5.89 -19.19 -6.95
CA LEU A 62 -6.02 -17.75 -6.73
C LEU A 62 -6.29 -17.40 -5.27
N LEU A 63 -7.13 -18.19 -4.57
CA LEU A 63 -7.43 -17.93 -3.16
C LEU A 63 -6.19 -18.12 -2.28
N ASN A 64 -5.44 -19.19 -2.50
CA ASN A 64 -4.22 -19.44 -1.73
C ASN A 64 -3.17 -18.34 -2.00
N SER A 65 -3.01 -17.93 -3.25
CA SER A 65 -2.12 -16.82 -3.61
C SER A 65 -2.53 -15.52 -2.93
N ALA A 66 -3.82 -15.19 -2.92
CA ALA A 66 -4.34 -14.00 -2.23
C ALA A 66 -4.09 -14.05 -0.71
N LEU A 67 -4.30 -15.22 -0.07
CA LEU A 67 -4.04 -15.39 1.36
C LEU A 67 -2.55 -15.23 1.69
N TRP A 68 -1.65 -15.74 0.84
CA TRP A 68 -0.21 -15.53 1.01
C TRP A 68 0.18 -14.07 0.86
N VAL A 69 -0.39 -13.35 -0.12
CA VAL A 69 -0.14 -11.90 -0.29
C VAL A 69 -0.56 -11.14 0.96
N ILE A 70 -1.78 -11.35 1.46
CA ILE A 70 -2.30 -10.68 2.67
C ILE A 70 -1.43 -11.01 3.89
N GLY A 71 -1.10 -12.29 4.08
CA GLY A 71 -0.30 -12.74 5.21
C GLY A 71 1.11 -12.16 5.21
N LEU A 72 1.79 -12.19 4.06
CA LEU A 72 3.14 -11.66 3.92
C LEU A 72 3.16 -10.13 4.04
N ASP A 73 2.21 -9.43 3.44
CA ASP A 73 2.07 -7.98 3.57
C ASP A 73 1.95 -7.58 5.04
N THR A 74 1.04 -8.21 5.77
CA THR A 74 0.85 -7.95 7.21
C THR A 74 2.10 -8.24 8.03
N ILE A 75 2.74 -9.40 7.82
CA ILE A 75 3.95 -9.78 8.56
C ILE A 75 5.09 -8.79 8.29
N ILE A 76 5.31 -8.43 7.03
CA ILE A 76 6.37 -7.48 6.66
C ILE A 76 6.08 -6.09 7.23
N ALA A 77 4.83 -5.63 7.18
CA ALA A 77 4.42 -4.36 7.75
C ALA A 77 4.68 -4.31 9.27
N LEU A 78 4.33 -5.36 10.00
CA LEU A 78 4.59 -5.47 11.44
C LEU A 78 6.09 -5.51 11.74
N LEU A 79 6.88 -6.26 10.98
CA LEU A 79 8.34 -6.31 11.15
C LEU A 79 9.00 -4.95 10.86
N ALA A 80 8.54 -4.26 9.83
CA ALA A 80 9.00 -2.91 9.51
C ALA A 80 8.62 -1.92 10.63
N GLY A 81 7.37 -2.01 11.13
CA GLY A 81 6.92 -1.23 12.28
C GLY A 81 7.81 -1.46 13.51
N VAL A 82 8.11 -2.71 13.86
CA VAL A 82 9.03 -3.02 14.97
C VAL A 82 10.41 -2.40 14.72
N ALA A 83 10.96 -2.53 13.52
CA ALA A 83 12.29 -1.99 13.21
C ALA A 83 12.33 -0.44 13.31
N ILE A 84 11.31 0.24 12.81
CA ILE A 84 11.22 1.71 12.79
C ILE A 84 10.94 2.22 14.20
N PHE A 85 9.85 1.80 14.83
CA PHE A 85 9.42 2.34 16.13
C PHE A 85 10.38 2.00 17.27
N SER A 86 11.04 0.83 17.23
CA SER A 86 12.07 0.55 18.24
C SER A 86 13.26 1.50 18.15
N THR A 87 13.61 1.93 16.94
CA THR A 87 14.68 2.92 16.72
C THR A 87 14.23 4.32 17.14
N VAL A 88 12.99 4.68 16.82
CA VAL A 88 12.39 5.97 17.20
C VAL A 88 12.29 6.13 18.72
N PHE A 89 11.73 5.13 19.43
CA PHE A 89 11.60 5.17 20.89
C PHE A 89 12.92 5.08 21.62
N ALA A 90 13.95 4.47 21.01
CA ALA A 90 15.29 4.42 21.62
C ALA A 90 15.87 5.81 21.88
N LEU A 91 15.50 6.81 21.10
CA LEU A 91 15.99 8.19 21.22
C LEU A 91 14.89 9.20 21.61
N GLY A 92 13.70 8.72 21.95
CA GLY A 92 12.60 9.58 22.42
C GLY A 92 12.02 10.49 21.35
N ALA A 93 12.13 10.10 20.07
CA ALA A 93 11.51 10.83 18.96
C ALA A 93 10.00 10.58 18.87
N ASP A 94 9.26 11.49 18.26
CA ASP A 94 7.80 11.37 18.09
C ASP A 94 7.49 10.37 16.96
N PRO A 95 6.69 9.33 17.20
CA PRO A 95 6.27 8.39 16.16
C PRO A 95 5.25 8.98 15.17
N ALA A 96 4.69 10.16 15.41
CA ALA A 96 3.58 10.73 14.62
C ALA A 96 4.02 11.60 13.43
N GLU A 97 5.32 11.64 13.08
CA GLU A 97 5.85 12.55 12.05
C GLU A 97 5.60 12.11 10.58
N GLY A 98 4.79 11.08 10.35
CA GLY A 98 4.45 10.64 8.99
C GLY A 98 5.66 10.32 8.11
N ALA A 99 5.69 10.83 6.87
CA ALA A 99 6.81 10.62 5.94
C ALA A 99 8.14 11.21 6.46
N GLY A 100 8.09 12.27 7.28
CA GLY A 100 9.26 12.85 7.95
C GLY A 100 9.98 11.86 8.85
N LEU A 101 9.26 10.91 9.43
CA LEU A 101 9.84 9.86 10.27
C LEU A 101 10.94 9.08 9.53
N ILE A 102 10.69 8.72 8.28
CA ILE A 102 11.62 7.89 7.48
C ILE A 102 12.77 8.73 6.90
N PHE A 103 12.49 9.93 6.40
CA PHE A 103 13.46 10.69 5.62
C PHE A 103 14.17 11.79 6.40
N VAL A 104 13.66 12.18 7.56
CA VAL A 104 14.25 13.21 8.42
C VAL A 104 14.70 12.60 9.75
N VAL A 105 13.79 11.95 10.46
CA VAL A 105 14.06 11.44 11.83
C VAL A 105 15.04 10.27 11.80
N LEU A 106 14.78 9.21 11.03
CA LEU A 106 15.66 8.04 11.01
C LEU A 106 17.11 8.35 10.56
N PRO A 107 17.37 9.18 9.53
CA PRO A 107 18.71 9.59 9.18
C PRO A 107 19.46 10.32 10.30
N SER A 108 18.76 11.09 11.12
CA SER A 108 19.36 11.78 12.29
C SER A 108 19.62 10.84 13.46
N ILE A 109 18.88 9.75 13.55
CA ILE A 109 18.97 8.75 14.63
C ILE A 109 20.09 7.74 14.39
N PHE A 110 20.23 7.23 13.16
CA PHE A 110 21.20 6.16 12.89
C PHE A 110 22.62 6.49 13.32
N PRO A 111 23.18 7.71 13.12
CA PRO A 111 24.53 8.05 13.59
C PRO A 111 24.72 7.95 15.11
N GLN A 112 23.63 8.00 15.89
CA GLN A 112 23.68 8.02 17.36
C GLN A 112 23.70 6.62 17.97
N ILE A 113 23.47 5.57 17.19
CA ILE A 113 23.45 4.18 17.67
C ILE A 113 24.72 3.42 17.26
N PRO A 114 25.22 2.46 18.07
CA PRO A 114 26.38 1.66 17.71
C PRO A 114 26.19 0.90 16.39
N GLY A 115 27.08 1.14 15.42
CA GLY A 115 27.00 0.56 14.07
C GLY A 115 25.90 1.18 13.19
N GLY A 116 25.37 2.34 13.55
CA GLY A 116 24.25 2.98 12.89
C GLY A 116 24.44 3.26 11.41
N GLN A 117 25.66 3.50 10.96
CA GLN A 117 25.96 3.64 9.52
C GLN A 117 25.61 2.36 8.74
N ILE A 118 25.96 1.20 9.29
CA ILE A 118 25.64 -0.09 8.64
C ILE A 118 24.14 -0.33 8.65
N TRP A 119 23.49 -0.13 9.81
CA TRP A 119 22.05 -0.35 9.96
C TRP A 119 21.23 0.63 9.12
N GLY A 120 21.64 1.89 9.07
CA GLY A 120 21.01 2.90 8.24
C GLY A 120 21.16 2.59 6.74
N THR A 121 22.36 2.21 6.29
CA THR A 121 22.59 1.79 4.91
C THR A 121 21.70 0.60 4.54
N LEU A 122 21.66 -0.44 5.36
CA LEU A 122 20.82 -1.61 5.14
C LEU A 122 19.33 -1.23 5.09
N PHE A 123 18.88 -0.36 5.99
CA PHE A 123 17.50 0.12 6.01
C PHE A 123 17.14 0.83 4.71
N PHE A 124 17.93 1.79 4.26
CA PHE A 124 17.63 2.55 3.03
C PHE A 124 17.79 1.72 1.76
N VAL A 125 18.68 0.73 1.73
CA VAL A 125 18.78 -0.22 0.61
C VAL A 125 17.50 -1.07 0.52
N ILE A 126 17.02 -1.61 1.63
CA ILE A 126 15.77 -2.40 1.67
C ILE A 126 14.58 -1.51 1.28
N LEU A 127 14.50 -0.29 1.81
CA LEU A 127 13.47 0.68 1.48
C LEU A 127 13.47 1.02 -0.02
N PHE A 128 14.66 1.27 -0.58
CA PHE A 128 14.81 1.53 -2.02
C PHE A 128 14.35 0.35 -2.87
N MET A 129 14.73 -0.87 -2.52
CA MET A 129 14.28 -2.08 -3.24
C MET A 129 12.76 -2.27 -3.16
N ALA A 130 12.17 -2.03 -2.00
CA ALA A 130 10.72 -2.10 -1.81
C ALA A 130 9.99 -1.02 -2.65
N ALA A 131 10.48 0.21 -2.63
CA ALA A 131 9.91 1.31 -3.43
C ALA A 131 10.05 1.03 -4.94
N LEU A 132 11.20 0.51 -5.38
CA LEU A 132 11.45 0.18 -6.78
C LEU A 132 10.50 -0.90 -7.30
N THR A 133 10.28 -1.96 -6.54
CA THR A 133 9.34 -3.03 -6.93
C THR A 133 7.91 -2.52 -7.03
N SER A 134 7.47 -1.65 -6.10
CA SER A 134 6.16 -1.00 -6.15
C SER A 134 6.02 -0.06 -7.35
N ALA A 135 7.05 0.75 -7.64
CA ALA A 135 7.05 1.65 -8.79
C ALA A 135 6.92 0.89 -10.12
N ILE A 136 7.66 -0.24 -10.26
CA ILE A 136 7.57 -1.12 -11.43
C ILE A 136 6.14 -1.68 -11.56
N SER A 137 5.54 -2.12 -10.46
CA SER A 137 4.19 -2.68 -10.44
C SER A 137 3.13 -1.69 -10.92
N ILE A 138 3.19 -0.45 -10.44
CA ILE A 138 2.25 0.61 -10.83
C ILE A 138 2.46 1.00 -12.30
N LEU A 139 3.70 1.13 -12.75
CA LEU A 139 4.02 1.46 -14.13
C LEU A 139 3.57 0.35 -15.09
N GLU A 140 3.64 -0.92 -14.68
CA GLU A 140 3.22 -2.05 -15.50
C GLU A 140 1.73 -2.02 -15.81
N VAL A 141 0.87 -1.55 -14.91
CA VAL A 141 -0.58 -1.41 -15.13
C VAL A 141 -0.87 -0.55 -16.36
N VAL A 142 -0.27 0.63 -16.40
CA VAL A 142 -0.46 1.58 -17.50
C VAL A 142 0.21 1.04 -18.77
N THR A 143 1.40 0.47 -18.65
CA THR A 143 2.16 -0.09 -19.76
C THR A 143 1.40 -1.23 -20.43
N ALA A 144 0.87 -2.19 -19.65
CA ALA A 144 0.09 -3.30 -20.16
C ALA A 144 -1.17 -2.82 -20.91
N TYR A 145 -1.90 -1.87 -20.32
CA TYR A 145 -3.08 -1.30 -20.97
C TYR A 145 -2.76 -0.72 -22.35
N PHE A 146 -1.70 0.07 -22.49
CA PHE A 146 -1.35 0.68 -23.79
C PHE A 146 -0.79 -0.32 -24.80
N ILE A 147 -0.12 -1.38 -24.34
CA ILE A 147 0.28 -2.50 -25.21
C ILE A 147 -0.96 -3.22 -25.73
N ASP A 148 -1.85 -3.64 -24.84
CA ASP A 148 -2.97 -4.52 -25.18
C ASP A 148 -4.09 -3.79 -25.94
N GLN A 149 -4.40 -2.55 -25.56
CA GLN A 149 -5.53 -1.79 -26.13
C GLN A 149 -5.13 -0.84 -27.26
N LYS A 150 -3.90 -0.37 -27.29
CA LYS A 150 -3.43 0.63 -28.25
C LYS A 150 -2.34 0.10 -29.19
N GLY A 151 -1.85 -1.13 -28.98
CA GLY A 151 -0.80 -1.73 -29.80
C GLY A 151 0.56 -1.01 -29.70
N TRP A 152 0.81 -0.29 -28.59
CA TRP A 152 2.09 0.38 -28.42
C TRP A 152 3.19 -0.60 -28.09
N SER A 153 4.43 -0.28 -28.45
CA SER A 153 5.58 -1.06 -27.99
C SER A 153 5.80 -0.83 -26.48
N ARG A 154 6.28 -1.85 -25.77
CA ARG A 154 6.60 -1.77 -24.35
C ARG A 154 7.55 -0.62 -24.04
N ILE A 155 8.58 -0.44 -24.84
CA ILE A 155 9.58 0.62 -24.68
C ILE A 155 8.93 2.00 -24.75
N ARG A 156 8.07 2.24 -25.75
CA ARG A 156 7.37 3.52 -25.90
C ARG A 156 6.46 3.80 -24.69
N SER A 157 5.67 2.84 -24.26
CA SER A 157 4.78 2.97 -23.11
C SER A 157 5.56 3.25 -21.83
N THR A 158 6.60 2.46 -21.55
CA THR A 158 7.42 2.61 -20.34
C THR A 158 8.13 3.96 -20.29
N ILE A 159 8.75 4.40 -21.37
CA ILE A 159 9.46 5.69 -21.39
C ILE A 159 8.48 6.85 -21.24
N MET A 160 7.35 6.82 -21.94
CA MET A 160 6.37 7.91 -21.87
C MET A 160 5.76 8.04 -20.48
N PHE A 161 5.19 6.95 -19.94
CA PHE A 161 4.52 7.00 -18.63
C PHE A 161 5.51 7.07 -17.48
N GLY A 162 6.65 6.39 -17.58
CA GLY A 162 7.75 6.54 -16.62
C GLY A 162 8.27 7.99 -16.56
N GLY A 163 8.40 8.64 -17.71
CA GLY A 163 8.76 10.05 -17.77
C GLY A 163 7.73 10.97 -17.09
N ILE A 164 6.43 10.78 -17.38
CA ILE A 164 5.35 11.55 -16.75
C ILE A 164 5.36 11.36 -15.24
N ILE A 165 5.43 10.11 -14.76
CA ILE A 165 5.46 9.79 -13.34
C ILE A 165 6.70 10.40 -12.67
N THR A 166 7.86 10.36 -13.33
CA THR A 166 9.08 10.96 -12.81
C THR A 166 8.95 12.48 -12.65
N VAL A 167 8.38 13.16 -13.64
CA VAL A 167 8.14 14.61 -13.57
C VAL A 167 7.22 14.96 -12.41
N VAL A 168 6.09 14.25 -12.27
CA VAL A 168 5.17 14.44 -11.13
C VAL A 168 5.88 14.14 -9.81
N GLY A 169 6.68 13.07 -9.74
CA GLY A 169 7.46 12.69 -8.57
C GLY A 169 8.49 13.76 -8.15
N ILE A 170 9.11 14.47 -9.11
CA ILE A 170 10.00 15.59 -8.80
C ILE A 170 9.24 16.71 -8.09
N PHE A 171 8.05 17.08 -8.54
CA PHE A 171 7.21 18.09 -7.86
C PHE A 171 6.78 17.63 -6.47
N CYS A 172 6.40 16.36 -6.28
CA CYS A 172 6.12 15.79 -4.96
C CYS A 172 7.34 15.91 -4.03
N SER A 173 8.52 15.52 -4.49
CA SER A 173 9.77 15.58 -3.72
C SER A 173 10.15 17.01 -3.33
N LEU A 174 10.05 17.96 -4.26
CA LEU A 174 10.33 19.36 -3.99
C LEU A 174 9.34 19.99 -3.00
N SER A 175 8.09 19.56 -3.00
CA SER A 175 7.09 20.05 -2.06
C SER A 175 7.30 19.54 -0.63
N LEU A 176 7.84 18.32 -0.45
CA LEU A 176 8.21 17.77 0.85
C LEU A 176 9.46 18.42 1.44
N GLY A 177 10.43 18.77 0.61
CA GLY A 177 11.71 19.36 1.04
C GLY A 177 11.62 20.83 1.45
N GLY A 178 10.43 21.45 1.42
CA GLY A 178 10.25 22.88 1.75
C GLY A 178 10.84 23.85 0.71
N ASN A 179 11.42 23.35 -0.36
CA ASN A 179 12.01 24.16 -1.42
C ASN A 179 10.97 24.84 -2.33
N LEU A 180 9.77 24.28 -2.37
CA LEU A 180 8.60 24.86 -3.02
C LEU A 180 7.46 24.95 -2.00
N ASN A 181 7.36 26.10 -1.32
CA ASN A 181 6.21 26.41 -0.47
C ASN A 181 4.96 26.71 -1.33
N ILE A 182 4.67 25.85 -2.29
CA ILE A 182 3.46 25.94 -3.09
C ILE A 182 2.37 25.19 -2.32
N THR A 183 1.60 25.94 -1.56
CA THR A 183 0.30 25.46 -1.07
C THR A 183 -0.64 25.36 -2.27
N TRP A 184 -0.93 24.15 -2.65
CA TRP A 184 -1.89 23.85 -3.70
C TRP A 184 -3.31 23.87 -3.13
N PHE A 185 -4.18 23.13 -3.71
CA PHE A 185 -5.58 23.04 -3.34
C PHE A 185 -5.76 22.74 -1.85
N LEU A 186 -6.66 23.43 -1.15
CA LEU A 186 -6.99 23.27 0.27
C LEU A 186 -5.84 23.59 1.28
N GLY A 187 -4.82 24.33 0.86
CA GLY A 187 -3.69 24.65 1.75
C GLY A 187 -2.72 23.50 1.99
N MET A 188 -2.82 22.41 1.22
CA MET A 188 -1.94 21.23 1.30
C MET A 188 -0.69 21.42 0.43
N SER A 189 0.40 20.72 0.80
CA SER A 189 1.53 20.57 -0.11
C SER A 189 1.12 19.77 -1.35
N PHE A 190 1.91 19.86 -2.44
CA PHE A 190 1.60 19.07 -3.63
C PHE A 190 1.64 17.56 -3.36
N PHE A 191 2.57 17.11 -2.54
CA PHE A 191 2.64 15.70 -2.12
C PHE A 191 1.39 15.29 -1.34
N ASP A 192 1.00 16.06 -0.31
CA ASP A 192 -0.15 15.75 0.52
C ASP A 192 -1.45 15.75 -0.29
N PHE A 193 -1.57 16.66 -1.28
CA PHE A 193 -2.71 16.68 -2.19
C PHE A 193 -2.76 15.42 -3.07
N MET A 194 -1.63 14.97 -3.62
CA MET A 194 -1.56 13.76 -4.43
C MET A 194 -1.87 12.51 -3.60
N ASP A 195 -1.32 12.43 -2.38
CA ASP A 195 -1.62 11.33 -1.44
C ASP A 195 -3.10 11.34 -1.06
N TYR A 196 -3.65 12.46 -0.66
CA TYR A 196 -5.07 12.61 -0.33
C TYR A 196 -5.99 12.19 -1.48
N LEU A 197 -5.71 12.65 -2.69
CA LEU A 197 -6.50 12.32 -3.88
C LEU A 197 -6.45 10.82 -4.19
N SER A 198 -5.27 10.23 -4.17
CA SER A 198 -5.09 8.81 -4.48
C SER A 198 -5.67 7.91 -3.40
N SER A 199 -5.31 8.13 -2.15
CA SER A 199 -5.64 7.23 -1.03
C SER A 199 -7.10 7.37 -0.58
N LYS A 200 -7.64 8.60 -0.55
CA LYS A 200 -9.01 8.84 -0.08
C LYS A 200 -10.07 8.62 -1.17
N TYR A 201 -9.76 8.90 -2.45
CA TYR A 201 -10.76 8.84 -3.51
C TYR A 201 -10.44 7.80 -4.59
N MET A 202 -9.29 7.88 -5.23
CA MET A 202 -9.05 7.07 -6.43
C MET A 202 -9.03 5.56 -6.14
N LEU A 203 -8.33 5.14 -5.10
CA LEU A 203 -8.23 3.72 -4.73
C LEU A 203 -9.57 3.15 -4.25
N PRO A 204 -10.28 3.78 -3.31
CA PRO A 204 -11.59 3.31 -2.91
C PRO A 204 -12.60 3.27 -4.06
N ILE A 205 -12.67 4.32 -4.88
CA ILE A 205 -13.56 4.34 -6.07
C ILE A 205 -13.22 3.18 -7.01
N GLY A 206 -11.94 2.96 -7.31
CA GLY A 206 -11.49 1.84 -8.14
C GLY A 206 -11.93 0.49 -7.60
N GLY A 207 -11.77 0.25 -6.29
CA GLY A 207 -12.21 -0.98 -5.61
C GLY A 207 -13.73 -1.15 -5.65
N MET A 208 -14.49 -0.08 -5.40
CA MET A 208 -15.94 -0.09 -5.49
C MET A 208 -16.43 -0.41 -6.90
N LEU A 209 -15.85 0.22 -7.92
CA LEU A 209 -16.18 -0.06 -9.32
C LEU A 209 -15.89 -1.50 -9.71
N MET A 210 -14.79 -2.07 -9.20
CA MET A 210 -14.47 -3.48 -9.41
C MET A 210 -15.51 -4.41 -8.78
N ALA A 211 -15.92 -4.15 -7.53
CA ALA A 211 -16.99 -4.93 -6.88
C ALA A 211 -18.31 -4.84 -7.66
N ILE A 212 -18.70 -3.65 -8.10
CA ILE A 212 -19.90 -3.43 -8.93
C ILE A 212 -19.78 -4.18 -10.27
N PHE A 213 -18.62 -4.15 -10.90
CA PHE A 213 -18.37 -4.87 -12.15
C PHE A 213 -18.57 -6.38 -11.99
N ILE A 214 -18.01 -6.98 -10.92
CA ILE A 214 -18.18 -8.41 -10.63
C ILE A 214 -19.67 -8.74 -10.42
N ILE A 215 -20.38 -7.94 -9.61
CA ILE A 215 -21.78 -8.21 -9.29
C ILE A 215 -22.71 -8.03 -10.50
N LYS A 216 -22.52 -6.95 -11.29
CA LYS A 216 -23.49 -6.56 -12.33
C LYS A 216 -23.12 -7.00 -13.74
N ARG A 217 -21.83 -7.14 -14.04
CA ARG A 217 -21.39 -7.35 -15.43
C ARG A 217 -20.73 -8.71 -15.67
N TRP A 218 -19.83 -9.15 -14.80
CA TRP A 218 -19.16 -10.44 -14.95
C TRP A 218 -20.05 -11.60 -14.50
N SER A 219 -20.87 -11.44 -13.49
CA SER A 219 -21.60 -12.46 -12.72
C SER A 219 -20.76 -13.07 -11.60
N VAL A 220 -21.35 -13.09 -10.41
CA VAL A 220 -20.70 -13.67 -9.22
C VAL A 220 -20.43 -15.17 -9.41
N ASP A 221 -21.31 -15.88 -10.12
CA ASP A 221 -21.15 -17.32 -10.36
C ASP A 221 -19.93 -17.61 -11.24
N GLU A 222 -19.70 -16.83 -12.30
CA GLU A 222 -18.52 -16.97 -13.14
C GLU A 222 -17.23 -16.59 -12.38
N PHE A 223 -17.29 -15.54 -11.55
CA PHE A 223 -16.19 -15.17 -10.68
C PHE A 223 -15.84 -16.28 -9.67
N VAL A 224 -16.86 -16.88 -9.04
CA VAL A 224 -16.67 -18.01 -8.11
C VAL A 224 -16.12 -19.25 -8.82
N LYS A 225 -16.59 -19.51 -10.03
CA LYS A 225 -16.06 -20.60 -10.87
C LYS A 225 -14.58 -20.39 -11.19
N GLU A 226 -14.16 -19.15 -11.49
CA GLU A 226 -12.75 -18.82 -11.71
C GLU A 226 -11.94 -18.98 -10.41
N LEU A 227 -12.47 -18.58 -9.25
CA LEU A 227 -11.83 -18.83 -7.95
C LEU A 227 -11.63 -20.31 -7.66
N HIS A 228 -12.56 -21.16 -8.09
CA HIS A 228 -12.42 -22.61 -7.91
C HIS A 228 -11.43 -23.27 -8.86
N THR A 229 -11.01 -22.57 -9.92
CA THR A 229 -9.99 -23.05 -10.83
C THR A 229 -8.67 -23.18 -10.07
N GLY A 230 -8.05 -24.38 -10.07
CA GLY A 230 -6.85 -24.67 -9.29
C GLY A 230 -7.07 -24.99 -7.80
N MET A 231 -8.33 -25.07 -7.33
CA MET A 231 -8.66 -25.48 -5.96
C MET A 231 -9.07 -26.95 -5.89
N ASN A 232 -8.45 -27.71 -4.98
CA ASN A 232 -8.72 -29.15 -4.86
C ASN A 232 -9.89 -29.54 -3.95
N SER A 233 -10.39 -28.66 -3.08
CA SER A 233 -11.37 -29.12 -2.05
C SER A 233 -12.30 -28.07 -1.42
N THR A 234 -12.08 -26.78 -1.53
CA THR A 234 -12.90 -25.80 -0.80
C THR A 234 -13.93 -25.16 -1.73
N LYS A 235 -15.22 -25.39 -1.49
CA LYS A 235 -16.29 -24.74 -2.26
C LYS A 235 -16.67 -23.43 -1.57
N ILE A 236 -16.48 -22.32 -2.29
CA ILE A 236 -16.93 -21.00 -1.86
C ILE A 236 -18.34 -20.77 -2.41
N SER A 237 -19.27 -20.34 -1.55
CA SER A 237 -20.63 -20.04 -1.98
C SER A 237 -20.71 -18.70 -2.71
N SER A 238 -21.39 -18.66 -3.86
CA SER A 238 -21.67 -17.42 -4.59
C SER A 238 -22.45 -16.41 -3.73
N GLN A 239 -23.33 -16.90 -2.85
CA GLN A 239 -24.06 -16.04 -1.92
C GLN A 239 -23.12 -15.31 -0.94
N LEU A 240 -22.16 -16.04 -0.37
CA LEU A 240 -21.16 -15.46 0.53
C LEU A 240 -20.34 -14.39 -0.20
N VAL A 241 -19.89 -14.67 -1.40
CA VAL A 241 -19.12 -13.71 -2.22
C VAL A 241 -19.95 -12.48 -2.54
N THR A 242 -21.22 -12.65 -2.91
CA THR A 242 -22.14 -11.51 -3.18
C THR A 242 -22.29 -10.62 -1.94
N ILE A 243 -22.47 -11.22 -0.77
CA ILE A 243 -22.60 -10.48 0.49
C ILE A 243 -21.30 -9.72 0.78
N LEU A 244 -20.14 -10.36 0.69
CA LEU A 244 -18.85 -9.74 0.96
C LEU A 244 -18.55 -8.57 -0.02
N LEU A 245 -18.79 -8.75 -1.31
CA LEU A 245 -18.61 -7.70 -2.31
C LEU A 245 -19.58 -6.54 -2.09
N SER A 246 -20.84 -6.82 -1.73
CA SER A 246 -21.85 -5.79 -1.44
C SER A 246 -21.50 -4.99 -0.20
N ILE A 247 -21.11 -5.66 0.88
CA ILE A 247 -20.65 -5.00 2.11
C ILE A 247 -19.39 -4.16 1.80
N GLY A 248 -18.42 -4.72 1.09
CA GLY A 248 -17.21 -4.01 0.68
C GLY A 248 -17.53 -2.73 -0.11
N ALA A 249 -18.43 -2.82 -1.11
CA ALA A 249 -18.83 -1.66 -1.89
C ALA A 249 -19.55 -0.59 -1.05
N LEU A 250 -20.41 -1.00 -0.09
CA LEU A 250 -21.09 -0.08 0.82
C LEU A 250 -20.12 0.61 1.78
N VAL A 251 -19.19 -0.14 2.37
CA VAL A 251 -18.17 0.41 3.27
C VAL A 251 -17.30 1.41 2.53
N VAL A 252 -16.86 1.09 1.32
CA VAL A 252 -16.08 1.99 0.48
C VAL A 252 -16.89 3.23 0.11
N GLY A 253 -18.18 3.08 -0.24
CA GLY A 253 -19.08 4.21 -0.49
C GLY A 253 -19.18 5.14 0.73
N PHE A 254 -19.25 4.56 1.94
CA PHE A 254 -19.24 5.33 3.18
C PHE A 254 -17.91 6.07 3.43
N ILE A 255 -16.77 5.45 3.12
CA ILE A 255 -15.43 6.07 3.23
C ILE A 255 -15.33 7.32 2.34
N ILE A 256 -15.86 7.25 1.11
CA ILE A 256 -15.78 8.36 0.14
C ILE A 256 -16.65 9.56 0.57
N LEU A 257 -17.75 9.31 1.29
CA LEU A 257 -18.71 10.32 1.70
C LEU A 257 -18.35 11.04 3.00
N ASN A 258 -17.44 10.46 3.81
CA ASN A 258 -16.95 11.03 5.07
C ASN A 258 -15.47 11.43 4.96
#